data_3f699f6c6bfddbeb3611aa49d4e2dddf
#
_entry.id   3f699f6c6bfddbeb3611aa49d4e2dddf
#
_cell.length_a   1.000
_cell.length_b   1.000
_cell.length_c   1.000
_cell.angle_alpha   90.00
_cell.angle_beta   90.00
_cell.angle_gamma   90.00
#
_symmetry.space_group_name_H-M   'P 1'
#
loop_
_entity.id
_entity.type
_entity.pdbx_description
1 polymer ?
#
loop_
_entity_poly.entity_id
_entity_poly.type
_entity_poly.pdbx_seq_one_letter_code
_entity_poly.pdbx_strand_id
1 'polypeptide(L)'
;MFVILIGAILVGLWQILFNADEGTWRGHILFLIGSGLFAVYSVIFRQSGLTPIHGLLIGLFWGTLFIIPILLLTGRVNFNDVSAFDIGITIVIQSLIIGILATILFNYGVRLIGASEMGAFGALTPILAMLGGIMFLGETVPVIKMIGIFLVAIGVFLASGILQDKSYKNEKPQ
;
A
#
# COMPACT_ATOMS: atom_id res chain seq x y z
N MET A 1 -12.47 -11.45 -8.17
CA MET A 1 -11.76 -12.10 -7.06
C MET A 1 -10.78 -13.18 -7.53
N PHE A 2 -11.15 -14.15 -8.37
CA PHE A 2 -10.24 -15.22 -8.81
C PHE A 2 -8.96 -14.71 -9.47
N VAL A 3 -9.02 -13.68 -10.32
CA VAL A 3 -7.85 -13.10 -11.00
C VAL A 3 -6.84 -12.52 -10.00
N ILE A 4 -7.32 -11.84 -8.95
CA ILE A 4 -6.46 -11.30 -7.87
C ILE A 4 -5.76 -12.45 -7.14
N LEU A 5 -6.50 -13.51 -6.79
CA LEU A 5 -5.95 -14.67 -6.10
C LEU A 5 -4.90 -15.37 -6.96
N ILE A 6 -5.15 -15.59 -8.24
CA ILE A 6 -4.17 -16.20 -9.15
C ILE A 6 -2.90 -15.35 -9.23
N GLY A 7 -3.04 -14.03 -9.42
CA GLY A 7 -1.89 -13.12 -9.47
C GLY A 7 -1.09 -13.13 -8.16
N ALA A 8 -1.75 -13.07 -7.01
CA ALA A 8 -1.11 -13.10 -5.69
C ALA A 8 -0.41 -14.45 -5.43
N ILE A 9 -1.02 -15.57 -5.81
CA ILE A 9 -0.42 -16.91 -5.70
C ILE A 9 0.82 -17.01 -6.60
N LEU A 10 0.78 -16.53 -7.83
CA LEU A 10 1.93 -16.54 -8.73
C LEU A 10 3.12 -15.77 -8.15
N VAL A 11 2.88 -14.57 -7.63
CA VAL A 11 3.94 -13.76 -7.00
C VAL A 11 4.45 -14.43 -5.72
N GLY A 12 3.53 -14.93 -4.87
CA GLY A 12 3.88 -15.57 -3.60
C GLY A 12 4.61 -16.90 -3.77
N LEU A 13 4.15 -17.76 -4.66
CA LEU A 13 4.82 -19.05 -4.95
C LEU A 13 6.22 -18.83 -5.53
N TRP A 14 6.39 -17.87 -6.42
CA TRP A 14 7.72 -17.54 -6.93
C TRP A 14 8.68 -17.17 -5.80
N GLN A 15 8.23 -16.35 -4.87
CA GLN A 15 9.03 -15.93 -3.73
C GLN A 15 9.41 -17.11 -2.83
N ILE A 16 8.46 -18.03 -2.57
CA ILE A 16 8.69 -19.21 -1.74
C ILE A 16 9.64 -20.21 -2.42
N LEU A 17 9.49 -20.45 -3.71
CA LEU A 17 10.25 -21.46 -4.43
C LEU A 17 11.69 -21.04 -4.77
N PHE A 18 11.92 -19.76 -5.00
CA PHE A 18 13.20 -19.28 -5.55
C PHE A 18 13.96 -18.29 -4.65
N ASN A 19 13.32 -17.69 -3.64
CA ASN A 19 13.93 -16.68 -2.78
C ASN A 19 13.50 -16.83 -1.29
N ALA A 20 13.26 -18.05 -0.83
CA ALA A 20 12.89 -18.30 0.56
C ALA A 20 14.13 -18.21 1.47
N ASP A 21 14.48 -17.01 1.89
CA ASP A 21 15.36 -16.82 3.05
C ASP A 21 14.58 -17.18 4.33
N GLU A 22 15.27 -17.86 5.27
CA GLU A 22 14.68 -18.25 6.54
C GLU A 22 14.13 -17.01 7.28
N GLY A 23 12.81 -16.96 7.48
CA GLY A 23 12.14 -15.91 8.24
C GLY A 23 11.36 -14.88 7.42
N THR A 24 11.45 -14.83 6.10
CA THR A 24 10.70 -13.87 5.24
C THR A 24 9.18 -14.04 5.37
N TRP A 25 8.67 -15.23 5.67
CA TRP A 25 7.25 -15.49 5.88
C TRP A 25 6.63 -14.64 7.00
N ARG A 26 7.41 -14.31 8.07
CA ARG A 26 6.96 -13.43 9.17
C ARG A 26 6.67 -12.02 8.66
N GLY A 27 7.55 -11.50 7.79
CA GLY A 27 7.35 -10.21 7.13
C GLY A 27 6.10 -10.20 6.25
N HIS A 28 5.85 -11.28 5.50
CA HIS A 28 4.65 -11.41 4.67
C HIS A 28 3.36 -11.42 5.48
N ILE A 29 3.32 -12.13 6.62
CA ILE A 29 2.17 -12.12 7.53
C ILE A 29 1.94 -10.73 8.11
N LEU A 30 2.99 -10.07 8.62
CA LEU A 30 2.88 -8.72 9.15
C LEU A 30 2.39 -7.72 8.09
N PHE A 31 2.89 -7.83 6.87
CA PHE A 31 2.43 -7.01 5.76
C PHE A 31 0.95 -7.26 5.42
N LEU A 32 0.50 -8.51 5.42
CA LEU A 32 -0.89 -8.87 5.16
C LEU A 32 -1.82 -8.31 6.25
N ILE A 33 -1.44 -8.43 7.52
CA ILE A 33 -2.17 -7.84 8.65
C ILE A 33 -2.23 -6.33 8.51
N GLY A 34 -1.10 -5.67 8.25
CA GLY A 34 -1.03 -4.23 8.06
C GLY A 34 -1.92 -3.73 6.91
N SER A 35 -1.90 -4.43 5.78
CA SER A 35 -2.74 -4.12 4.61
C SER A 35 -4.22 -4.28 4.93
N GLY A 36 -4.59 -5.33 5.68
CA GLY A 36 -5.97 -5.53 6.15
C GLY A 36 -6.44 -4.41 7.08
N LEU A 37 -5.61 -4.03 8.05
CA LEU A 37 -5.90 -2.90 8.95
C LEU A 37 -6.02 -1.57 8.19
N PHE A 38 -5.18 -1.35 7.18
CA PHE A 38 -5.27 -0.17 6.34
C PHE A 38 -6.56 -0.12 5.50
N ALA A 39 -7.02 -1.27 5.00
CA ALA A 39 -8.31 -1.37 4.31
C ALA A 39 -9.48 -1.04 5.25
N VAL A 40 -9.48 -1.58 6.47
CA VAL A 40 -10.47 -1.26 7.51
C VAL A 40 -10.43 0.23 7.86
N TYR A 41 -9.24 0.79 8.06
CA TYR A 41 -9.08 2.23 8.27
C TYR A 41 -9.72 3.06 7.15
N SER A 42 -9.49 2.70 5.89
CA SER A 42 -10.00 3.46 4.74
C SER A 42 -11.53 3.50 4.70
N VAL A 43 -12.18 2.38 5.02
CA VAL A 43 -13.65 2.27 5.09
C VAL A 43 -14.20 3.10 6.27
N ILE A 44 -13.63 2.92 7.47
CA ILE A 44 -14.06 3.66 8.67
C ILE A 44 -13.82 5.16 8.49
N PHE A 45 -12.68 5.56 7.94
CA PHE A 45 -12.36 6.95 7.66
C PHE A 45 -13.40 7.57 6.72
N ARG A 46 -13.80 6.87 5.66
CA ARG A 46 -14.85 7.35 4.76
C ARG A 46 -16.17 7.63 5.50
N GLN A 47 -16.56 6.74 6.41
CA GLN A 47 -17.83 6.83 7.14
C GLN A 47 -17.79 7.85 8.29
N SER A 48 -16.62 8.13 8.84
CA SER A 48 -16.45 8.95 10.05
C SER A 48 -16.78 10.43 9.90
N GLY A 49 -16.88 10.99 8.69
CA GLY A 49 -17.04 12.42 8.49
C GLY A 49 -15.77 13.27 8.75
N LEU A 50 -14.67 12.67 9.20
CA LEU A 50 -13.41 13.36 9.53
C LEU A 50 -12.76 14.00 8.30
N THR A 51 -12.10 15.14 8.46
CA THR A 51 -11.28 15.72 7.38
C THR A 51 -10.02 14.88 7.13
N PRO A 52 -9.40 14.99 5.93
CA PRO A 52 -8.16 14.29 5.61
C PRO A 52 -7.04 14.51 6.63
N ILE A 53 -6.93 15.74 7.16
CA ILE A 53 -5.93 16.11 8.16
C ILE A 53 -6.23 15.46 9.52
N HIS A 54 -7.49 15.42 9.95
CA HIS A 54 -7.86 14.73 11.19
C HIS A 54 -7.54 13.23 11.12
N GLY A 55 -7.82 12.57 9.97
CA GLY A 55 -7.45 11.17 9.77
C GLY A 55 -5.94 10.95 9.89
N LEU A 56 -5.13 11.82 9.27
CA LEU A 56 -3.68 11.79 9.41
C LEU A 56 -3.22 11.95 10.86
N LEU A 57 -3.71 13.00 11.55
CA LEU A 57 -3.29 13.29 12.94
C LEU A 57 -3.63 12.16 13.90
N ILE A 58 -4.81 11.56 13.78
CA ILE A 58 -5.21 10.40 14.59
C ILE A 58 -4.29 9.21 14.30
N GLY A 59 -4.01 8.92 13.03
CA GLY A 59 -3.10 7.85 12.63
C GLY A 59 -1.68 8.05 13.15
N LEU A 60 -1.14 9.26 13.02
CA LEU A 60 0.18 9.61 13.53
C LEU A 60 0.24 9.52 15.07
N PHE A 61 -0.76 10.07 15.76
CA PHE A 61 -0.79 10.04 17.23
C PHE A 61 -0.78 8.60 17.78
N TRP A 62 -1.73 7.77 17.33
CA TRP A 62 -1.80 6.39 17.80
C TRP A 62 -0.65 5.53 17.29
N GLY A 63 -0.22 5.71 16.04
CA GLY A 63 0.93 5.01 15.48
C GLY A 63 2.20 5.29 16.28
N THR A 64 2.48 6.56 16.60
CA THR A 64 3.63 6.98 17.41
C THR A 64 3.53 6.44 18.82
N LEU A 65 2.35 6.53 19.44
CA LEU A 65 2.11 6.07 20.81
C LEU A 65 2.39 4.58 21.00
N PHE A 66 2.09 3.75 19.98
CA PHE A 66 2.36 2.31 20.06
C PHE A 66 3.75 1.91 19.55
N ILE A 67 4.24 2.54 18.47
CA ILE A 67 5.52 2.13 17.86
C ILE A 67 6.71 2.54 18.70
N ILE A 68 6.74 3.75 19.29
CA ILE A 68 7.89 4.22 20.06
C ILE A 68 8.20 3.30 21.25
N PRO A 69 7.23 2.94 22.11
CA PRO A 69 7.50 2.00 23.20
C PRO A 69 8.01 0.64 22.71
N ILE A 70 7.44 0.11 21.65
CA ILE A 70 7.89 -1.18 21.09
C ILE A 70 9.34 -1.09 20.60
N LEU A 71 9.73 -0.03 19.90
CA LEU A 71 11.10 0.17 19.44
C LEU A 71 12.08 0.33 20.61
N LEU A 72 11.72 1.08 21.62
CA LEU A 72 12.55 1.26 22.82
C LEU A 72 12.73 -0.04 23.61
N LEU A 73 11.66 -0.82 23.78
CA LEU A 73 11.70 -2.10 24.50
C LEU A 73 12.47 -3.18 23.74
N THR A 74 12.42 -3.18 22.42
CA THR A 74 13.14 -4.18 21.59
C THR A 74 14.63 -3.88 21.46
N GLY A 75 15.08 -2.66 21.77
CA GLY A 75 16.47 -2.23 21.65
C GLY A 75 17.06 -2.33 20.24
N ARG A 76 16.19 -2.46 19.22
CA ARG A 76 16.61 -2.66 17.81
C ARG A 76 16.89 -1.38 17.05
N VAL A 77 16.85 -0.24 17.73
CA VAL A 77 17.15 1.07 17.12
C VAL A 77 18.64 1.32 17.27
N ASN A 78 19.37 1.26 16.16
CA ASN A 78 20.79 1.59 16.09
C ASN A 78 21.01 2.68 15.05
N PHE A 79 21.53 3.83 15.47
CA PHE A 79 21.87 4.95 14.59
C PHE A 79 23.38 5.12 14.38
N ASN A 80 24.21 4.25 14.99
CA ASN A 80 25.67 4.45 15.04
C ASN A 80 26.31 4.34 13.64
N ASP A 81 25.70 3.56 12.74
CA ASP A 81 26.24 3.30 11.40
C ASP A 81 25.51 4.05 10.27
N VAL A 82 24.62 5.00 10.64
CA VAL A 82 23.79 5.73 9.68
C VAL A 82 24.29 7.16 9.54
N SER A 83 24.57 7.62 8.30
CA SER A 83 25.00 8.98 8.08
C SER A 83 23.87 9.99 8.35
N ALA A 84 24.22 11.19 8.82
CA ALA A 84 23.25 12.27 9.02
C ALA A 84 22.51 12.65 7.73
N PHE A 85 23.16 12.49 6.57
CA PHE A 85 22.56 12.73 5.26
C PHE A 85 21.47 11.69 4.95
N ASP A 86 21.71 10.41 5.20
CA ASP A 86 20.71 9.35 4.98
C ASP A 86 19.50 9.49 5.92
N ILE A 87 19.75 9.89 7.17
CA ILE A 87 18.68 10.24 8.12
C ILE A 87 17.87 11.42 7.57
N GLY A 88 18.51 12.47 7.11
CA GLY A 88 17.85 13.65 6.53
C GLY A 88 16.99 13.33 5.32
N ILE A 89 17.53 12.57 4.36
CA ILE A 89 16.78 12.11 3.18
C ILE A 89 15.58 11.25 3.60
N THR A 90 15.78 10.32 4.53
CA THR A 90 14.71 9.45 5.03
C THR A 90 13.59 10.26 5.68
N ILE A 91 13.92 11.26 6.51
CA ILE A 91 12.92 12.15 7.11
C ILE A 91 12.14 12.89 6.02
N VAL A 92 12.80 13.46 5.02
CA VAL A 92 12.12 14.22 3.95
C VAL A 92 11.23 13.29 3.12
N ILE A 93 11.75 12.18 2.63
CA ILE A 93 11.01 11.31 1.71
C ILE A 93 9.94 10.50 2.47
N GLN A 94 10.33 9.78 3.52
CA GLN A 94 9.41 8.87 4.21
C GLN A 94 8.42 9.60 5.11
N SER A 95 8.87 10.64 5.86
CA SER A 95 7.98 11.29 6.81
C SER A 95 7.18 12.43 6.17
N LEU A 96 7.81 13.35 5.42
CA LEU A 96 7.10 14.49 4.85
C LEU A 96 6.33 14.13 3.59
N ILE A 97 6.99 13.47 2.61
CA ILE A 97 6.34 13.19 1.32
C ILE A 97 5.38 12.01 1.46
N ILE A 98 5.82 10.86 1.97
CA ILE A 98 4.98 9.66 2.05
C ILE A 98 4.08 9.71 3.28
N GLY A 99 4.63 9.96 4.46
CA GLY A 99 3.88 9.93 5.71
C GLY A 99 2.82 11.03 5.81
N ILE A 100 3.13 12.24 5.41
CA ILE A 100 2.21 13.37 5.52
C ILE A 100 1.48 13.64 4.21
N LEU A 101 2.19 14.04 3.16
CA LEU A 101 1.57 14.52 1.92
C LEU A 101 0.77 13.41 1.22
N ALA A 102 1.36 12.23 1.00
CA ALA A 102 0.67 11.15 0.31
C ALA A 102 -0.53 10.63 1.12
N THR A 103 -0.44 10.59 2.47
CA THR A 103 -1.56 10.19 3.33
C THR A 103 -2.70 11.20 3.28
N ILE A 104 -2.41 12.51 3.29
CA ILE A 104 -3.45 13.54 3.12
C ILE A 104 -4.14 13.39 1.76
N LEU A 105 -3.37 13.23 0.68
CA LEU A 105 -3.91 13.05 -0.68
C LEU A 105 -4.73 11.77 -0.79
N PHE A 106 -4.27 10.66 -0.20
CA PHE A 106 -5.03 9.41 -0.14
C PHE A 106 -6.37 9.60 0.59
N ASN A 107 -6.35 10.18 1.79
CA ASN A 107 -7.55 10.43 2.57
C ASN A 107 -8.51 11.38 1.83
N TYR A 108 -7.99 12.37 1.11
CA TYR A 108 -8.78 13.25 0.27
C TYR A 108 -9.46 12.48 -0.88
N GLY A 109 -8.71 11.61 -1.55
CA GLY A 109 -9.23 10.72 -2.58
C GLY A 109 -10.33 9.78 -2.05
N VAL A 110 -10.11 9.15 -0.88
CA VAL A 110 -11.13 8.31 -0.22
C VAL A 110 -12.43 9.08 0.05
N ARG A 111 -12.32 10.35 0.41
CA ARG A 111 -13.49 11.22 0.62
C ARG A 111 -14.22 11.54 -0.67
N LEU A 112 -13.50 11.85 -1.73
CA LEU A 112 -14.08 12.28 -3.01
C LEU A 112 -14.70 11.12 -3.79
N ILE A 113 -13.93 10.07 -4.02
CA ILE A 113 -14.32 8.99 -4.93
C ILE A 113 -14.68 7.69 -4.21
N GLY A 114 -14.20 7.48 -2.99
CA GLY A 114 -14.50 6.30 -2.19
C GLY A 114 -13.31 5.42 -1.89
N ALA A 115 -13.46 4.54 -0.87
CA ALA A 115 -12.39 3.66 -0.43
C ALA A 115 -12.10 2.56 -1.47
N SER A 116 -13.13 2.05 -2.16
CA SER A 116 -12.98 1.01 -3.19
C SER A 116 -12.20 1.52 -4.41
N GLU A 117 -12.59 2.69 -4.90
CA GLU A 117 -11.98 3.34 -6.05
C GLU A 117 -10.53 3.76 -5.75
N MET A 118 -10.28 4.31 -4.57
CA MET A 118 -8.91 4.61 -4.12
C MET A 118 -8.06 3.34 -3.96
N GLY A 119 -8.64 2.24 -3.50
CA GLY A 119 -7.99 0.93 -3.48
C GLY A 119 -7.60 0.45 -4.88
N ALA A 120 -8.44 0.70 -5.89
CA ALA A 120 -8.13 0.38 -7.28
C ALA A 120 -6.95 1.19 -7.83
N PHE A 121 -6.87 2.49 -7.51
CA PHE A 121 -5.68 3.30 -7.81
C PHE A 121 -4.44 2.76 -7.09
N GLY A 122 -4.58 2.31 -5.84
CA GLY A 122 -3.51 1.65 -5.09
C GLY A 122 -2.94 0.41 -5.79
N ALA A 123 -3.75 -0.30 -6.59
CA ALA A 123 -3.29 -1.45 -7.36
C ALA A 123 -2.29 -1.10 -8.48
N LEU A 124 -2.15 0.16 -8.85
CA LEU A 124 -1.11 0.62 -9.77
C LEU A 124 0.27 0.72 -9.09
N THR A 125 0.32 0.82 -7.76
CA THR A 125 1.56 1.00 -7.00
C THR A 125 2.61 -0.08 -7.30
N PRO A 126 2.31 -1.39 -7.30
CA PRO A 126 3.31 -2.41 -7.62
C PRO A 126 3.80 -2.34 -9.07
N ILE A 127 2.96 -1.89 -10.02
CA ILE A 127 3.38 -1.68 -11.40
C ILE A 127 4.37 -0.53 -11.49
N LEU A 128 4.04 0.61 -10.86
CA LEU A 128 4.91 1.78 -10.86
C LEU A 128 6.22 1.52 -10.11
N ALA A 129 6.17 0.79 -9.00
CA ALA A 129 7.34 0.37 -8.24
C ALA A 129 8.26 -0.54 -9.09
N MET A 130 7.70 -1.52 -9.80
CA MET A 130 8.44 -2.40 -10.69
C MET A 130 9.11 -1.61 -11.84
N LEU A 131 8.36 -0.71 -12.48
CA LEU A 131 8.91 0.13 -13.55
C LEU A 131 10.03 1.03 -13.02
N GLY A 132 9.84 1.63 -11.84
CA GLY A 132 10.87 2.44 -11.17
C GLY A 132 12.13 1.62 -10.85
N GLY A 133 11.98 0.41 -10.32
CA GLY A 133 13.10 -0.51 -10.04
C GLY A 133 13.89 -0.85 -11.30
N ILE A 134 13.21 -1.15 -12.41
CA ILE A 134 13.86 -1.40 -13.70
C ILE A 134 14.59 -0.16 -14.23
N MET A 135 13.92 1.01 -14.23
CA MET A 135 14.42 2.22 -14.88
C MET A 135 15.54 2.91 -14.08
N PHE A 136 15.44 2.95 -12.76
CA PHE A 136 16.35 3.72 -11.91
C PHE A 136 17.40 2.86 -11.20
N LEU A 137 17.06 1.59 -10.88
CA LEU A 137 17.98 0.70 -10.18
C LEU A 137 18.56 -0.40 -11.07
N GLY A 138 18.09 -0.55 -12.32
CA GLY A 138 18.55 -1.59 -13.23
C GLY A 138 18.14 -3.01 -12.78
N GLU A 139 17.07 -3.13 -11.97
CA GLU A 139 16.61 -4.42 -11.47
C GLU A 139 16.10 -5.33 -12.59
N THR A 140 16.46 -6.59 -12.53
CA THR A 140 15.90 -7.61 -13.41
C THR A 140 14.70 -8.26 -12.75
N VAL A 141 13.53 -8.09 -13.34
CA VAL A 141 12.29 -8.68 -12.81
C VAL A 141 11.94 -9.93 -13.63
N PRO A 142 11.82 -11.12 -13.01
CA PRO A 142 11.38 -12.32 -13.69
C PRO A 142 9.99 -12.13 -14.32
N VAL A 143 9.82 -12.63 -15.54
CA VAL A 143 8.56 -12.49 -16.33
C VAL A 143 7.34 -12.97 -15.53
N ILE A 144 7.48 -14.05 -14.75
CA ILE A 144 6.40 -14.57 -13.92
C ILE A 144 5.93 -13.58 -12.84
N LYS A 145 6.86 -12.81 -12.23
CA LYS A 145 6.50 -11.74 -11.30
C LYS A 145 5.76 -10.60 -12.02
N MET A 146 6.20 -10.24 -13.22
CA MET A 146 5.53 -9.23 -14.04
C MET A 146 4.08 -9.65 -14.33
N ILE A 147 3.87 -10.87 -14.81
CA ILE A 147 2.53 -11.41 -15.08
C ILE A 147 1.67 -11.37 -13.81
N GLY A 148 2.19 -11.82 -12.67
CA GLY A 148 1.47 -11.82 -11.40
C GLY A 148 1.05 -10.41 -10.95
N ILE A 149 1.94 -9.43 -11.05
CA ILE A 149 1.65 -8.02 -10.72
C ILE A 149 0.55 -7.45 -11.62
N PHE A 150 0.61 -7.69 -12.93
CA PHE A 150 -0.42 -7.24 -13.87
C PHE A 150 -1.77 -7.92 -13.60
N LEU A 151 -1.79 -9.22 -13.30
CA LEU A 151 -3.03 -9.92 -12.96
C LEU A 151 -3.67 -9.37 -11.70
N VAL A 152 -2.88 -9.11 -10.65
CA VAL A 152 -3.40 -8.48 -9.41
C VAL A 152 -3.99 -7.11 -9.72
N ALA A 153 -3.28 -6.26 -10.46
CA ALA A 153 -3.72 -4.92 -10.78
C ALA A 153 -5.02 -4.91 -11.61
N ILE A 154 -5.09 -5.75 -12.64
CA ILE A 154 -6.31 -5.92 -13.45
C ILE A 154 -7.46 -6.44 -12.58
N GLY A 155 -7.20 -7.42 -11.75
CA GLY A 155 -8.21 -8.01 -10.88
C GLY A 155 -8.77 -7.01 -9.86
N VAL A 156 -7.92 -6.17 -9.25
CA VAL A 156 -8.35 -5.11 -8.32
C VAL A 156 -9.12 -4.03 -9.08
N PHE A 157 -8.65 -3.62 -10.26
CA PHE A 157 -9.36 -2.64 -11.10
C PHE A 157 -10.75 -3.12 -11.48
N LEU A 158 -10.90 -4.38 -11.89
CA LEU A 158 -12.21 -4.97 -12.19
C LEU A 158 -13.10 -5.09 -10.94
N ALA A 159 -12.51 -5.38 -9.78
CA ALA A 159 -13.25 -5.53 -8.52
C ALA A 159 -13.67 -4.19 -7.89
N SER A 160 -13.05 -3.07 -8.27
CA SER A 160 -13.35 -1.74 -7.73
C SER A 160 -14.73 -1.20 -8.11
N GLY A 161 -15.42 -1.81 -9.09
CA GLY A 161 -16.74 -1.36 -9.55
C GLY A 161 -16.72 -0.15 -10.49
N ILE A 162 -15.55 0.40 -10.82
CA ILE A 162 -15.43 1.58 -11.72
C ILE A 162 -16.13 1.34 -13.07
N LEU A 163 -16.17 0.09 -13.55
CA LEU A 163 -16.84 -0.27 -14.80
C LEU A 163 -18.36 -0.43 -14.65
N GLN A 164 -18.87 -0.72 -13.45
CA GLN A 164 -20.31 -0.95 -13.21
C GLN A 164 -21.09 0.36 -13.08
N ASP A 165 -20.49 1.44 -12.60
CA ASP A 165 -21.16 2.73 -12.41
C ASP A 165 -21.59 3.39 -13.73
N LYS A 166 -20.90 3.13 -14.82
CA LYS A 166 -21.28 3.61 -16.17
C LYS A 166 -22.53 2.94 -16.74
N SER A 167 -22.82 1.69 -16.38
CA SER A 167 -23.99 0.97 -16.89
C SER A 167 -25.29 1.47 -16.22
N TYR A 168 -25.24 1.74 -14.93
CA TYR A 168 -26.40 2.21 -14.16
C TYR A 168 -26.84 3.64 -14.51
N LYS A 169 -25.91 4.51 -14.94
CA LYS A 169 -26.20 5.88 -15.36
C LYS A 169 -26.89 5.96 -16.71
N ASN A 170 -26.72 4.95 -17.57
CA ASN A 170 -27.30 4.90 -18.91
C ASN A 170 -28.71 4.28 -18.94
N GLU A 171 -29.17 3.68 -17.83
CA GLU A 171 -30.49 3.02 -17.73
C GLU A 171 -31.58 3.87 -17.05
N LYS A 172 -31.28 5.10 -16.60
CA LYS A 172 -32.35 6.00 -16.12
C LYS A 172 -32.98 6.72 -17.30
N PRO A 173 -34.23 6.39 -17.71
CA PRO A 173 -34.99 7.23 -18.64
C PRO A 173 -35.25 8.57 -17.97
N GLN A 174 -35.18 9.63 -18.77
CA GLN A 174 -35.50 11.01 -18.42
C GLN A 174 -36.99 11.17 -18.08
#